data_63043305b31b56669df8779d7ea259a9
#
_entry.id   63043305b31b56669df8779d7ea259a9
#
_cell.length_a   1.000
_cell.length_b   1.000
_cell.length_c   1.000
_cell.angle_alpha   90.00
_cell.angle_beta   90.00
_cell.angle_gamma   90.00
#
_symmetry.space_group_name_H-M   'P 1'
#
loop_
_entity.id
_entity.type
_entity.pdbx_description
1 polymer ?
#
loop_
_entity_poly.entity_id
_entity_poly.type
_entity_poly.pdbx_seq_one_letter_code
_entity_poly.pdbx_strand_id
1 'polypeptide(L)'
;MTETTEVLYEVKQEREKQQQKWGEQNHNPVEWIAILTEEVGEASKEALDHHFCNPVKLIDHKGSEPRKMVSEATESDQLQRLKDYRAELIQVAAVATQMVESLDRNELKAEKKDGQA
;
A
#
# COMPACT_ATOMS: atom_id res chain seq x y z
N MET A 1 -15.05 -11.36 15.69
CA MET A 1 -14.44 -11.35 14.34
C MET A 1 -13.10 -12.08 14.38
N THR A 2 -12.76 -12.77 13.31
CA THR A 2 -11.43 -13.35 13.18
C THR A 2 -10.41 -12.25 12.87
N GLU A 3 -9.16 -12.56 13.12
CA GLU A 3 -8.06 -11.65 12.75
C GLU A 3 -8.10 -11.29 11.26
N THR A 4 -8.33 -12.29 10.41
CA THR A 4 -8.43 -12.08 8.97
C THR A 4 -9.56 -11.10 8.61
N THR A 5 -10.72 -11.28 9.23
CA THR A 5 -11.87 -10.39 8.98
C THR A 5 -11.55 -8.95 9.37
N GLU A 6 -10.87 -8.76 10.49
CA GLU A 6 -10.45 -7.43 10.95
C GLU A 6 -9.48 -6.77 9.97
N VAL A 7 -8.51 -7.53 9.47
CA VAL A 7 -7.54 -7.01 8.49
C VAL A 7 -8.24 -6.69 7.18
N LEU A 8 -9.14 -7.57 6.71
CA LEU A 8 -9.89 -7.32 5.48
C LEU A 8 -10.78 -6.08 5.59
N TYR A 9 -11.29 -5.81 6.79
CA TYR A 9 -12.04 -4.59 7.03
C TYR A 9 -11.17 -3.34 6.84
N GLU A 10 -9.93 -3.36 7.34
CA GLU A 10 -8.98 -2.27 7.12
C GLU A 10 -8.65 -2.10 5.64
N VAL A 11 -8.48 -3.21 4.92
CA VAL A 11 -8.24 -3.18 3.46
C VAL A 11 -9.42 -2.51 2.76
N LYS A 12 -10.65 -2.87 3.14
CA LYS A 12 -11.86 -2.27 2.59
C LYS A 12 -11.89 -0.76 2.83
N GLN A 13 -11.56 -0.33 4.05
CA GLN A 13 -11.52 1.10 4.38
C GLN A 13 -10.48 1.84 3.53
N GLU A 14 -9.30 1.26 3.35
CA GLU A 14 -8.27 1.86 2.50
C GLU A 14 -8.73 1.91 1.04
N ARG A 15 -9.38 0.86 0.57
CA ARG A 15 -9.93 0.82 -0.79
C ARG A 15 -10.98 1.92 -0.99
N GLU A 16 -11.82 2.16 0.00
CA GLU A 16 -12.83 3.23 -0.04
C GLU A 16 -12.17 4.61 -0.10
N LYS A 17 -11.08 4.82 0.66
CA LYS A 17 -10.32 6.07 0.61
C LYS A 17 -9.73 6.31 -0.78
N GLN A 18 -9.18 5.28 -1.39
CA GLN A 18 -8.63 5.36 -2.75
C GLN A 18 -9.73 5.73 -3.76
N GLN A 19 -10.89 5.13 -3.61
CA GLN A 19 -12.04 5.42 -4.47
C GLN A 19 -12.49 6.87 -4.34
N GLN A 20 -12.53 7.39 -3.12
CA GLN A 20 -12.92 8.78 -2.87
C GLN A 20 -11.88 9.76 -3.41
N LYS A 21 -10.60 9.42 -3.30
CA LYS A 21 -9.50 10.29 -3.70
C LYS A 21 -9.32 10.35 -5.21
N TRP A 22 -9.39 9.21 -5.87
CA TRP A 22 -9.05 9.11 -7.30
C TRP A 22 -10.22 8.66 -8.19
N GLY A 23 -11.33 8.24 -7.61
CA GLY A 23 -12.45 7.70 -8.36
C GLY A 23 -12.15 6.32 -8.92
N GLU A 24 -13.02 5.87 -9.81
CA GLU A 24 -12.83 4.58 -10.46
C GLU A 24 -11.67 4.66 -11.45
N GLN A 25 -10.73 3.75 -11.31
CA GLN A 25 -9.55 3.69 -12.18
C GLN A 25 -9.60 2.42 -13.02
N ASN A 26 -9.31 2.58 -14.31
CA ASN A 26 -9.38 1.47 -15.27
C ASN A 26 -8.09 1.46 -16.08
N HIS A 27 -7.15 0.65 -15.63
CA HIS A 27 -5.86 0.47 -16.29
C HIS A 27 -5.81 -0.93 -16.90
N ASN A 28 -4.94 -1.12 -17.89
CA ASN A 28 -4.68 -2.45 -18.39
C ASN A 28 -3.79 -3.23 -17.40
N PRO A 29 -3.68 -4.55 -17.51
CA PRO A 29 -2.90 -5.34 -16.56
C PRO A 29 -1.44 -4.91 -16.42
N VAL A 30 -0.80 -4.48 -17.50
CA VAL A 30 0.60 -4.04 -17.44
C VAL A 30 0.74 -2.76 -16.62
N GLU A 31 -0.15 -1.81 -16.83
CA GLU A 31 -0.17 -0.56 -16.06
C GLU A 31 -0.43 -0.82 -14.57
N TRP A 32 -1.38 -1.70 -14.28
CA TRP A 32 -1.71 -2.07 -12.91
C TRP A 32 -0.54 -2.73 -12.19
N ILE A 33 0.19 -3.61 -12.87
CA ILE A 33 1.37 -4.26 -12.28
C ILE A 33 2.45 -3.24 -11.95
N ALA A 34 2.64 -2.22 -12.77
CA ALA A 34 3.60 -1.15 -12.48
C ALA A 34 3.20 -0.40 -11.20
N ILE A 35 1.91 -0.09 -11.04
CA ILE A 35 1.38 0.58 -9.85
C ILE A 35 1.58 -0.29 -8.61
N LEU A 36 1.25 -1.57 -8.71
CA LEU A 36 1.41 -2.51 -7.60
C LEU A 36 2.87 -2.66 -7.21
N THR A 37 3.76 -2.74 -8.18
CA THR A 37 5.21 -2.88 -7.94
C THR A 37 5.74 -1.68 -7.16
N GLU A 38 5.27 -0.46 -7.46
CA GLU A 38 5.62 0.74 -6.71
C GLU A 38 5.24 0.61 -5.24
N GLU A 39 4.02 0.18 -4.96
CA GLU A 39 3.55 -0.01 -3.58
C GLU A 39 4.34 -1.10 -2.85
N VAL A 40 4.64 -2.19 -3.53
CA VAL A 40 5.48 -3.27 -2.98
C VAL A 40 6.89 -2.74 -2.69
N GLY A 41 7.42 -1.88 -3.55
CA GLY A 41 8.72 -1.24 -3.33
C GLY A 41 8.74 -0.40 -2.06
N GLU A 42 7.68 0.35 -1.80
CA GLU A 42 7.57 1.14 -0.57
C GLU A 42 7.52 0.25 0.68
N ALA A 43 6.76 -0.84 0.63
CA ALA A 43 6.71 -1.81 1.71
C ALA A 43 8.09 -2.45 1.93
N SER A 44 8.79 -2.80 0.86
CA SER A 44 10.13 -3.37 0.92
C SER A 44 11.11 -2.42 1.60
N LYS A 45 11.03 -1.14 1.28
CA LYS A 45 11.89 -0.12 1.88
C LYS A 45 11.72 -0.08 3.40
N GLU A 46 10.48 -0.07 3.87
CA GLU A 46 10.21 -0.03 5.31
C GLU A 46 10.71 -1.28 6.01
N ALA A 47 10.53 -2.44 5.39
CA ALA A 47 11.01 -3.72 5.95
C ALA A 47 12.54 -3.75 6.04
N LEU A 48 13.22 -3.28 5.00
CA LEU A 48 14.69 -3.25 4.97
C LEU A 48 15.25 -2.24 5.98
N ASP A 49 14.64 -1.07 6.07
CA ASP A 49 15.07 -0.05 7.03
C ASP A 49 14.92 -0.57 8.46
N HIS A 50 13.84 -1.29 8.75
CA HIS A 50 13.64 -1.90 10.05
C HIS A 50 14.69 -2.99 10.32
N HIS A 51 14.88 -3.90 9.36
CA HIS A 51 15.79 -5.05 9.51
C HIS A 51 17.23 -4.62 9.76
N PHE A 52 17.70 -3.61 9.02
CA PHE A 52 19.08 -3.13 9.11
C PHE A 52 19.27 -1.99 10.10
N CYS A 53 18.23 -1.57 10.82
CA CYS A 53 18.26 -0.43 11.75
C CYS A 53 18.87 0.82 11.09
N ASN A 54 18.46 1.08 9.84
CA ASN A 54 19.01 2.18 9.07
C ASN A 54 18.76 3.54 9.77
N PRO A 55 19.64 4.54 9.58
CA PRO A 55 19.44 5.85 10.16
C PRO A 55 18.11 6.47 9.74
N VAL A 56 17.47 7.17 10.68
CA VAL A 56 16.22 7.88 10.43
C VAL A 56 16.54 9.29 9.94
N LYS A 57 15.93 9.68 8.83
CA LYS A 57 16.06 11.04 8.31
C LYS A 57 15.06 11.93 9.02
N LEU A 58 15.56 13.02 9.58
CA LEU A 58 14.72 14.08 10.10
C LEU A 58 14.40 15.00 8.93
N ILE A 59 13.12 15.13 8.63
CA ILE A 59 12.65 15.94 7.51
C ILE A 59 12.22 17.31 8.03
N ASP A 60 12.83 18.36 7.49
CA ASP A 60 12.35 19.71 7.69
C ASP A 60 11.12 19.92 6.78
N HIS A 61 9.99 20.16 7.40
CA HIS A 61 8.72 20.36 6.68
C HIS A 61 8.72 21.58 5.75
N LYS A 62 9.63 22.50 5.98
CA LYS A 62 9.72 23.73 5.17
C LYS A 62 10.70 23.58 4.00
N GLY A 63 11.47 22.49 3.98
CA GLY A 63 12.43 22.24 2.92
C GLY A 63 13.61 23.20 2.87
N SER A 64 13.78 24.06 3.87
CA SER A 64 14.80 25.10 3.88
C SER A 64 16.05 24.75 4.67
N GLU A 65 15.99 23.73 5.52
CA GLU A 65 17.12 23.30 6.33
C GLU A 65 17.66 21.95 5.87
N PRO A 66 18.97 21.71 6.09
CA PRO A 66 19.55 20.41 5.75
C PRO A 66 18.88 19.30 6.56
N ARG A 67 18.65 18.16 5.91
CA ARG A 67 18.14 16.97 6.59
C ARG A 67 19.19 16.46 7.56
N LYS A 68 18.77 16.20 8.79
CA LYS A 68 19.62 15.58 9.78
C LYS A 68 19.41 14.08 9.77
N MET A 69 20.50 13.33 9.94
CA MET A 69 20.47 11.88 10.05
C MET A 69 20.72 11.51 11.51
N VAL A 70 19.90 10.60 12.02
CA VAL A 70 20.15 9.96 13.31
C VAL A 70 21.09 8.79 13.03
N SER A 71 22.18 8.70 13.80
CA SER A 71 23.19 7.65 13.58
C SER A 71 22.66 6.24 13.81
N GLU A 72 21.67 6.10 14.69
CA GLU A 72 21.04 4.80 14.99
C GLU A 72 19.54 5.01 15.18
N ALA A 73 18.76 4.03 14.75
CA ALA A 73 17.32 4.03 15.00
C ALA A 73 17.05 3.60 16.44
N THR A 74 16.19 4.35 17.12
CA THR A 74 15.74 4.02 18.49
C THR A 74 14.68 2.92 18.43
N GLU A 75 14.32 2.37 19.60
CA GLU A 75 13.22 1.41 19.70
C GLU A 75 11.91 2.00 19.18
N SER A 76 11.67 3.28 19.49
CA SER A 76 10.48 3.99 19.02
C SER A 76 10.48 4.11 17.50
N ASP A 77 11.63 4.39 16.89
CA ASP A 77 11.77 4.46 15.44
C ASP A 77 11.52 3.11 14.80
N GLN A 78 12.05 2.05 15.41
CA GLN A 78 11.85 0.68 14.90
C GLN A 78 10.38 0.27 14.97
N LEU A 79 9.68 0.61 16.05
CA LEU A 79 8.25 0.34 16.17
C LEU A 79 7.47 1.11 15.10
N GLN A 80 7.82 2.38 14.89
CA GLN A 80 7.16 3.19 13.87
C GLN A 80 7.37 2.61 12.47
N ARG A 81 8.56 2.10 12.17
CA ARG A 81 8.83 1.43 10.89
C ARG A 81 7.98 0.20 10.68
N LEU A 82 7.75 -0.57 11.73
CA LEU A 82 6.86 -1.74 11.63
C LEU A 82 5.41 -1.30 11.37
N LYS A 83 4.98 -0.22 11.99
CA LYS A 83 3.65 0.34 11.74
C LYS A 83 3.53 0.87 10.31
N ASP A 84 4.56 1.53 9.82
CA ASP A 84 4.61 2.05 8.45
C ASP A 84 4.62 0.91 7.44
N TYR A 85 5.41 -0.14 7.72
CA TYR A 85 5.42 -1.36 6.92
C TYR A 85 4.02 -1.98 6.86
N ARG A 86 3.35 -2.09 8.01
CA ARG A 86 1.98 -2.62 8.07
C ARG A 86 1.02 -1.78 7.22
N ALA A 87 1.13 -0.46 7.33
CA ALA A 87 0.29 0.45 6.56
C ALA A 87 0.51 0.27 5.05
N GLU A 88 1.76 0.08 4.63
CA GLU A 88 2.08 -0.18 3.22
C GLU A 88 1.53 -1.51 2.74
N LEU A 89 1.53 -2.55 3.59
CA LEU A 89 0.93 -3.83 3.25
C LEU A 89 -0.59 -3.70 3.04
N ILE A 90 -1.26 -2.90 3.86
CA ILE A 90 -2.69 -2.62 3.67
C ILE A 90 -2.92 -1.91 2.34
N GLN A 91 -2.06 -0.96 1.97
CA GLN A 91 -2.16 -0.29 0.68
C GLN A 91 -1.93 -1.24 -0.49
N VAL A 92 -0.95 -2.13 -0.38
CA VAL A 92 -0.70 -3.18 -1.39
C VAL A 92 -1.95 -4.04 -1.58
N ALA A 93 -2.56 -4.47 -0.50
CA ALA A 93 -3.76 -5.28 -0.54
C ALA A 93 -4.95 -4.52 -1.17
N ALA A 94 -5.09 -3.24 -0.85
CA ALA A 94 -6.14 -2.40 -1.41
C ALA A 94 -5.95 -2.17 -2.91
N VAL A 95 -4.71 -1.95 -3.35
CA VAL A 95 -4.41 -1.82 -4.78
C VAL A 95 -4.71 -3.13 -5.51
N ALA A 96 -4.28 -4.27 -4.96
CA ALA A 96 -4.57 -5.58 -5.55
C ALA A 96 -6.08 -5.82 -5.66
N THR A 97 -6.84 -5.42 -4.64
CA THR A 97 -8.30 -5.50 -4.66
C THR A 97 -8.88 -4.66 -5.81
N GLN A 98 -8.39 -3.45 -5.97
CA GLN A 98 -8.80 -2.55 -7.05
C GLN A 98 -8.48 -3.14 -8.42
N MET A 99 -7.33 -3.80 -8.53
CA MET A 99 -6.93 -4.49 -9.77
C MET A 99 -7.91 -5.58 -10.15
N VAL A 100 -8.35 -6.36 -9.17
CA VAL A 100 -9.35 -7.42 -9.40
C VAL A 100 -10.68 -6.81 -9.84
N GLU A 101 -11.12 -5.76 -9.16
CA GLU A 101 -12.37 -5.06 -9.52
C GLU A 101 -12.31 -4.53 -10.96
N SER A 102 -11.19 -3.91 -11.34
CA SER A 102 -10.99 -3.39 -12.67
C SER A 102 -10.98 -4.50 -13.72
N LEU A 103 -10.30 -5.59 -13.42
CA LEU A 103 -10.24 -6.76 -14.30
C LEU A 103 -11.64 -7.34 -14.52
N ASP A 104 -12.39 -7.50 -13.43
CA ASP A 104 -13.76 -8.03 -13.50
C ASP A 104 -14.66 -7.14 -14.37
N ARG A 105 -14.56 -5.81 -14.20
CA ARG A 105 -15.39 -4.88 -14.96
C ARG A 105 -15.05 -4.85 -16.44
N ASN A 106 -13.75 -4.83 -16.74
CA ASN A 106 -13.28 -4.49 -18.09
C ASN A 106 -12.94 -5.70 -18.95
N GLU A 107 -12.41 -6.77 -18.33
CA GLU A 107 -11.91 -7.91 -19.08
C GLU A 107 -12.78 -9.16 -18.93
N LEU A 108 -13.35 -9.38 -17.75
CA LEU A 108 -14.05 -10.60 -17.41
C LEU A 108 -15.58 -10.45 -17.29
N LYS A 109 -16.09 -9.27 -17.56
CA LYS A 109 -17.51 -8.97 -17.39
C LYS A 109 -18.43 -9.92 -18.17
N ALA A 110 -18.11 -10.19 -19.44
CA ALA A 110 -18.90 -11.06 -20.29
C ALA A 110 -18.87 -12.51 -19.79
N GLU A 111 -17.69 -12.98 -19.40
CA GLU A 111 -17.51 -14.33 -18.87
C GLU A 111 -18.26 -14.52 -17.55
N LYS A 112 -18.15 -13.56 -16.64
CA LYS A 112 -18.87 -13.59 -15.37
C LYS A 112 -20.38 -13.62 -15.57
N LYS A 113 -20.88 -12.82 -16.51
CA LYS A 113 -22.29 -12.74 -16.83
C LYS A 113 -22.82 -14.07 -17.37
N ASP A 114 -22.05 -14.72 -18.22
CA ASP A 114 -22.41 -16.03 -18.79
C ASP A 114 -22.32 -17.14 -17.75
N GLY A 115 -21.34 -17.05 -16.83
CA GLY A 115 -21.12 -18.04 -15.79
C GLY A 115 -22.11 -17.97 -14.63
N GLN A 116 -22.86 -16.89 -14.51
CA GLN A 116 -23.85 -16.70 -13.47
C GLN A 116 -25.25 -16.94 -14.03
N ALA A 117 -25.46 -18.12 -14.42
CA ALA A 117 -26.78 -18.52 -14.94
C ALA A 117 -27.88 -18.35 -13.89
#